data_220b17ecb8836e0f2e2e26d1f9854496
#
_entry.id   220b17ecb8836e0f2e2e26d1f9854496
#
_cell.length_a   1.000
_cell.length_b   1.000
_cell.length_c   1.000
_cell.angle_alpha   90.00
_cell.angle_beta   90.00
_cell.angle_gamma   90.00
#
_symmetry.space_group_name_H-M   'P 1'
#
loop_
_entity.id
_entity.type
_entity.pdbx_description
1 polymer ?
#
loop_
_entity_poly.entity_id
_entity_poly.type
_entity_poly.pdbx_seq_one_letter_code
_entity_poly.pdbx_strand_id
1 'polypeptide(L)'
;MASIHLPIRQLVEFLLRTGSIDSRFTGFDRALEGARIHRKLQKAAGEGYQAEVFLSAEREACGIAFTLDGRADGIFTDENDTVTIDEIKTTTVPYEEITEELNPCHWAQGMVYAAIYSSQQGLDALAVRLTYYQVDT
;
A
#
# COMPACT_ATOMS: atom_id res chain seq x y z
N MET A 1 26.14 -8.03 13.68
CA MET A 1 25.18 -6.93 13.52
C MET A 1 23.77 -7.44 13.75
N ALA A 2 23.01 -6.72 14.55
CA ALA A 2 21.61 -7.07 14.76
C ALA A 2 20.81 -6.85 13.48
N SER A 3 19.82 -7.67 13.27
CA SER A 3 19.01 -7.63 12.07
C SER A 3 17.53 -7.63 12.46
N ILE A 4 16.75 -6.71 11.89
CA ILE A 4 15.34 -6.57 12.20
C ILE A 4 14.53 -6.59 10.90
N HIS A 5 13.50 -7.43 10.90
CA HIS A 5 12.52 -7.46 9.82
C HIS A 5 11.36 -6.55 10.20
N LEU A 6 11.01 -5.64 9.31
CA LEU A 6 9.99 -4.64 9.59
C LEU A 6 9.03 -4.53 8.39
N PRO A 7 7.79 -5.02 8.52
CA PRO A 7 6.81 -4.84 7.45
C PRO A 7 6.55 -3.35 7.21
N ILE A 8 6.49 -2.97 5.94
CA ILE A 8 6.31 -1.56 5.55
C ILE A 8 5.06 -0.98 6.18
N ARG A 9 3.98 -1.73 6.18
CA ARG A 9 2.73 -1.25 6.75
C ARG A 9 2.87 -0.88 8.22
N GLN A 10 3.58 -1.70 8.99
CA GLN A 10 3.80 -1.42 10.41
C GLN A 10 4.66 -0.19 10.62
N LEU A 11 5.70 -0.04 9.80
CA LEU A 11 6.56 1.14 9.87
C LEU A 11 5.76 2.41 9.63
N VAL A 12 4.96 2.43 8.58
CA VAL A 12 4.17 3.60 8.22
C VAL A 12 3.16 3.92 9.31
N GLU A 13 2.48 2.92 9.83
CA GLU A 13 1.50 3.13 10.90
C GLU A 13 2.15 3.66 12.16
N PHE A 14 3.34 3.20 12.48
CA PHE A 14 4.07 3.67 13.64
C PHE A 14 4.49 5.14 13.49
N LEU A 15 5.05 5.49 12.32
CA LEU A 15 5.55 6.84 12.10
C LEU A 15 4.45 7.88 11.96
N LEU A 16 3.31 7.48 11.45
CA LEU A 16 2.21 8.40 11.16
C LEU A 16 1.00 8.12 12.04
N ARG A 17 1.22 7.76 13.29
CA ARG A 17 0.12 7.55 14.21
C ARG A 17 -0.76 8.78 14.27
N THR A 18 -2.02 8.59 13.94
CA THR A 18 -2.98 9.67 13.97
C THR A 18 -4.04 9.42 15.02
N GLY A 19 -3.71 8.79 16.09
CA GLY A 19 -4.58 8.67 17.23
C GLY A 19 -5.84 7.82 17.06
N SER A 20 -6.32 7.65 15.88
CA SER A 20 -7.51 6.85 15.65
C SER A 20 -7.10 5.42 15.39
N ILE A 21 -7.48 4.53 16.27
CA ILE A 21 -7.06 3.13 16.16
C ILE A 21 -8.28 2.26 16.13
N ASP A 22 -9.13 2.50 15.15
CA ASP A 22 -10.35 1.74 15.06
C ASP A 22 -10.22 0.49 14.24
N SER A 23 -9.03 0.24 13.75
CA SER A 23 -8.75 -0.98 12.98
C SER A 23 -9.02 -2.25 13.77
N ARG A 24 -9.09 -2.15 15.09
CA ARG A 24 -9.41 -3.29 15.93
C ARG A 24 -10.82 -3.84 15.67
N PHE A 25 -11.65 -3.07 15.02
CA PHE A 25 -13.00 -3.52 14.69
C PHE A 25 -13.07 -4.35 13.43
N THR A 26 -11.95 -4.46 12.74
CA THR A 26 -11.91 -5.31 11.57
C THR A 26 -11.84 -6.75 12.05
N GLY A 27 -12.98 -7.36 12.25
CA GLY A 27 -13.03 -8.75 12.59
C GLY A 27 -12.60 -9.62 11.43
N PHE A 28 -12.59 -10.91 11.67
CA PHE A 28 -12.20 -11.89 10.66
C PHE A 28 -13.03 -11.74 9.38
N ASP A 29 -14.32 -11.49 9.53
CA ASP A 29 -15.21 -11.35 8.39
C ASP A 29 -14.86 -10.16 7.52
N ARG A 30 -14.44 -9.04 8.14
CA ARG A 30 -14.04 -7.87 7.39
C ARG A 30 -12.72 -8.08 6.66
N ALA A 31 -11.81 -8.82 7.27
CA ALA A 31 -10.55 -9.15 6.61
C ALA A 31 -10.80 -10.02 5.38
N LEU A 32 -11.70 -11.00 5.47
CA LEU A 32 -12.06 -11.84 4.34
C LEU A 32 -12.74 -11.04 3.23
N GLU A 33 -13.62 -10.13 3.61
CA GLU A 33 -14.29 -9.26 2.66
C GLU A 33 -13.30 -8.37 1.94
N GLY A 34 -12.37 -7.76 2.69
CA GLY A 34 -11.33 -6.93 2.10
C GLY A 34 -10.49 -7.70 1.11
N ALA A 35 -10.07 -8.90 1.46
CA ALA A 35 -9.28 -9.73 0.57
C ALA A 35 -10.05 -10.08 -0.71
N ARG A 36 -11.34 -10.35 -0.58
CA ARG A 36 -12.18 -10.67 -1.73
C ARG A 36 -12.30 -9.46 -2.67
N ILE A 37 -12.49 -8.28 -2.10
CA ILE A 37 -12.59 -7.05 -2.87
C ILE A 37 -11.28 -6.75 -3.58
N HIS A 38 -10.15 -6.90 -2.90
CA HIS A 38 -8.84 -6.72 -3.53
C HIS A 38 -8.70 -7.62 -4.74
N ARG A 39 -9.00 -8.91 -4.59
CA ARG A 39 -8.89 -9.85 -5.71
C ARG A 39 -9.82 -9.48 -6.86
N LYS A 40 -11.03 -9.05 -6.54
CA LYS A 40 -12.00 -8.64 -7.55
C LYS A 40 -11.49 -7.46 -8.36
N LEU A 41 -10.98 -6.44 -7.68
CA LEU A 41 -10.47 -5.25 -8.36
C LEU A 41 -9.21 -5.53 -9.15
N GLN A 42 -8.31 -6.35 -8.59
CA GLN A 42 -7.09 -6.73 -9.28
C GLN A 42 -7.39 -7.50 -10.55
N LYS A 43 -8.35 -8.40 -10.50
CA LYS A 43 -8.73 -9.19 -11.65
C LYS A 43 -9.41 -8.33 -12.73
N ALA A 44 -10.22 -7.38 -12.30
CA ALA A 44 -10.91 -6.48 -13.23
C ALA A 44 -9.97 -5.49 -13.91
N ALA A 45 -8.79 -5.27 -13.33
CA ALA A 45 -7.83 -4.30 -13.85
C ALA A 45 -7.16 -4.71 -15.17
N GLY A 46 -7.20 -6.01 -15.52
CA GLY A 46 -6.74 -6.46 -16.82
C GLY A 46 -5.30 -6.97 -16.84
N GLU A 47 -4.82 -7.25 -18.04
CA GLU A 47 -3.54 -7.95 -18.21
C GLU A 47 -2.31 -7.17 -17.81
N GLY A 48 -2.32 -5.87 -17.97
CA GLY A 48 -1.15 -5.03 -17.64
C GLY A 48 -0.97 -4.78 -16.16
N TYR A 49 -1.83 -5.31 -15.33
CA TYR A 49 -1.83 -5.06 -13.90
C TYR A 49 -1.20 -6.26 -13.18
N GLN A 50 -0.08 -6.00 -12.50
CA GLN A 50 0.58 -7.03 -11.69
C GLN A 50 0.03 -6.93 -10.28
N ALA A 51 -0.65 -7.96 -9.81
CA ALA A 51 -1.26 -7.98 -8.49
C ALA A 51 -0.30 -8.55 -7.46
N GLU A 52 -0.39 -8.06 -6.25
CA GLU A 52 0.32 -8.60 -5.09
C GLU A 52 1.83 -8.70 -5.33
N VAL A 53 2.44 -7.55 -5.63
CA VAL A 53 3.88 -7.52 -5.93
C VAL A 53 4.68 -7.38 -4.64
N PHE A 54 5.48 -8.40 -4.34
CA PHE A 54 6.34 -8.35 -3.16
C PHE A 54 7.51 -7.41 -3.40
N LEU A 55 7.74 -6.50 -2.46
CA LEU A 55 8.83 -5.54 -2.51
C LEU A 55 9.61 -5.59 -1.20
N SER A 56 10.93 -5.56 -1.31
CA SER A 56 11.76 -5.51 -0.11
C SER A 56 12.98 -4.65 -0.34
N ALA A 57 13.48 -4.08 0.74
CA ALA A 57 14.69 -3.28 0.71
C ALA A 57 15.45 -3.47 2.01
N GLU A 58 16.76 -3.45 1.92
CA GLU A 58 17.60 -3.52 3.09
C GLU A 58 18.20 -2.16 3.37
N ARG A 59 18.22 -1.77 4.63
CA ARG A 59 18.78 -0.50 5.07
C ARG A 59 19.53 -0.73 6.37
N GLU A 60 20.46 0.15 6.65
CA GLU A 60 21.24 0.08 7.88
C GLU A 60 21.19 1.44 8.56
N ALA A 61 20.98 1.42 9.86
CA ALA A 61 20.95 2.63 10.66
C ALA A 61 21.41 2.29 12.07
N CYS A 62 22.29 3.11 12.62
CA CYS A 62 22.77 2.96 14.00
C CYS A 62 23.31 1.56 14.30
N GLY A 63 24.00 0.95 13.34
CA GLY A 63 24.57 -0.38 13.52
C GLY A 63 23.57 -1.51 13.46
N ILE A 64 22.34 -1.23 13.04
CA ILE A 64 21.29 -2.25 12.93
C ILE A 64 20.88 -2.37 11.46
N ALA A 65 20.81 -3.60 10.99
CA ALA A 65 20.33 -3.87 9.64
C ALA A 65 18.82 -4.06 9.67
N PHE A 66 18.12 -3.41 8.75
CA PHE A 66 16.67 -3.51 8.64
C PHE A 66 16.32 -4.10 7.29
N THR A 67 15.40 -5.04 7.30
CA THR A 67 14.75 -5.51 6.08
C THR A 67 13.33 -4.97 6.10
N LEU A 68 13.04 -4.09 5.14
CA LEU A 68 11.70 -3.53 4.96
C LEU A 68 11.03 -4.29 3.84
N ASP A 69 9.82 -4.80 4.07
CA ASP A 69 9.12 -5.48 3.00
C ASP A 69 7.60 -5.30 3.10
N GLY A 70 6.94 -5.69 2.04
CA GLY A 70 5.50 -5.65 1.95
C GLY A 70 5.06 -6.03 0.55
N ARG A 71 3.76 -6.01 0.31
CA ARG A 71 3.19 -6.29 -1.00
C ARG A 71 2.37 -5.10 -1.46
N ALA A 72 2.73 -4.55 -2.60
CA ALA A 72 1.88 -3.57 -3.26
C ALA A 72 0.67 -4.31 -3.84
N ASP A 73 -0.51 -3.72 -3.69
CA ASP A 73 -1.71 -4.37 -4.23
C ASP A 73 -1.65 -4.51 -5.73
N GLY A 74 -1.08 -3.53 -6.42
CA GLY A 74 -0.90 -3.63 -7.85
C GLY A 74 0.18 -2.69 -8.37
N ILE A 75 0.75 -3.06 -9.50
CA ILE A 75 1.68 -2.22 -10.26
C ILE A 75 1.30 -2.34 -11.73
N PHE A 76 1.15 -1.20 -12.39
CA PHE A 76 0.81 -1.20 -13.81
C PHE A 76 1.44 0.01 -14.49
N THR A 77 1.53 -0.06 -15.82
CA THR A 77 2.00 1.06 -16.64
C THR A 77 0.79 1.62 -17.38
N ASP A 78 0.58 2.92 -17.24
CA ASP A 78 -0.59 3.55 -17.86
C ASP A 78 -0.35 3.88 -19.33
N GLU A 79 -1.34 4.57 -19.94
CA GLU A 79 -1.30 4.92 -21.36
C GLU A 79 -0.12 5.82 -21.71
N ASN A 80 0.40 6.56 -20.76
CA ASN A 80 1.50 7.49 -20.95
C ASN A 80 2.85 6.88 -20.57
N ASP A 81 2.92 5.56 -20.44
CA ASP A 81 4.09 4.83 -20.00
C ASP A 81 4.55 5.19 -18.59
N THR A 82 3.63 5.68 -17.78
CA THR A 82 3.92 5.97 -16.37
C THR A 82 3.63 4.74 -15.53
N VAL A 83 4.66 4.27 -14.81
CA VAL A 83 4.49 3.16 -13.87
C VAL A 83 3.75 3.68 -12.65
N THR A 84 2.71 2.97 -12.24
CA THR A 84 1.85 3.37 -11.14
C THR A 84 1.76 2.26 -10.10
N ILE A 85 1.98 2.63 -8.85
CA ILE A 85 1.76 1.77 -7.69
C ILE A 85 0.32 1.98 -7.24
N ASP A 86 -0.44 0.91 -7.13
CA ASP A 86 -1.85 0.96 -6.75
C ASP A 86 -2.04 0.35 -5.36
N GLU A 87 -2.63 1.13 -4.46
CA GLU A 87 -3.01 0.66 -3.13
C GLU A 87 -4.52 0.63 -3.04
N ILE A 88 -5.07 -0.52 -2.72
CA ILE A 88 -6.51 -0.73 -2.63
C ILE A 88 -6.93 -0.73 -1.17
N LYS A 89 -7.88 0.12 -0.83
CA LYS A 89 -8.41 0.22 0.53
C LYS A 89 -9.92 0.11 0.50
N THR A 90 -10.47 -0.66 1.42
CA THR A 90 -11.91 -0.66 1.62
C THR A 90 -12.25 0.40 2.66
N THR A 91 -13.39 1.03 2.50
CA THR A 91 -13.79 2.09 3.40
C THR A 91 -15.31 2.14 3.54
N THR A 92 -15.77 2.61 4.69
CA THR A 92 -17.19 2.91 4.89
C THR A 92 -17.47 4.40 4.72
N VAL A 93 -16.43 5.19 4.46
CA VAL A 93 -16.56 6.63 4.29
C VAL A 93 -17.31 6.91 2.97
N PRO A 94 -18.31 7.79 2.98
CA PRO A 94 -19.01 8.16 1.74
C PRO A 94 -18.06 8.77 0.72
N TYR A 95 -18.33 8.53 -0.53
CA TYR A 95 -17.48 8.98 -1.63
C TYR A 95 -17.18 10.47 -1.55
N GLU A 96 -18.18 11.29 -1.20
CA GLU A 96 -18.04 12.74 -1.14
C GLU A 96 -17.06 13.19 -0.06
N GLU A 97 -16.79 12.36 0.90
CA GLU A 97 -15.90 12.69 2.01
C GLU A 97 -14.48 12.14 1.83
N ILE A 98 -14.22 11.45 0.75
CA ILE A 98 -12.88 10.90 0.50
C ILE A 98 -12.01 12.01 -0.11
N THR A 99 -10.97 12.39 0.61
CA THR A 99 -10.04 13.43 0.18
C THR A 99 -8.62 12.90 0.32
N GLU A 100 -7.66 13.68 -0.17
CA GLU A 100 -6.24 13.32 -0.04
C GLU A 100 -5.78 13.25 1.41
N GLU A 101 -6.46 13.97 2.29
CA GLU A 101 -6.10 13.99 3.70
C GLU A 101 -6.82 12.92 4.52
N LEU A 102 -7.63 12.08 3.91
CA LEU A 102 -8.42 11.10 4.64
C LEU A 102 -7.55 10.22 5.55
N ASN A 103 -6.45 9.74 5.03
CA ASN A 103 -5.53 8.95 5.83
C ASN A 103 -4.13 9.03 5.25
N PRO A 104 -3.23 9.81 5.88
CA PRO A 104 -1.86 9.95 5.39
C PRO A 104 -1.10 8.63 5.29
N CYS A 105 -1.45 7.65 6.11
CA CYS A 105 -0.79 6.35 6.06
C CYS A 105 -1.00 5.64 4.74
N HIS A 106 -2.16 5.83 4.11
CA HIS A 106 -2.44 5.20 2.83
C HIS A 106 -1.48 5.71 1.75
N TRP A 107 -1.30 7.04 1.68
CA TRP A 107 -0.35 7.62 0.75
C TRP A 107 1.08 7.22 1.06
N ALA A 108 1.45 7.27 2.34
CA ALA A 108 2.82 6.95 2.75
C ALA A 108 3.17 5.51 2.40
N GLN A 109 2.24 4.59 2.59
CA GLN A 109 2.46 3.19 2.23
C GLN A 109 2.75 3.05 0.74
N GLY A 110 1.92 3.68 -0.10
CA GLY A 110 2.13 3.67 -1.54
C GLY A 110 3.44 4.32 -1.94
N MET A 111 3.81 5.42 -1.28
CA MET A 111 5.05 6.13 -1.57
C MET A 111 6.28 5.31 -1.20
N VAL A 112 6.24 4.56 -0.11
CA VAL A 112 7.35 3.69 0.25
C VAL A 112 7.51 2.58 -0.79
N TYR A 113 6.41 1.95 -1.21
CA TYR A 113 6.47 0.96 -2.26
C TYR A 113 7.04 1.55 -3.55
N ALA A 114 6.60 2.77 -3.90
CA ALA A 114 7.11 3.44 -5.10
C ALA A 114 8.61 3.69 -5.00
N ALA A 115 9.09 4.13 -3.84
CA ALA A 115 10.51 4.38 -3.65
C ALA A 115 11.33 3.10 -3.81
N ILE A 116 10.87 2.00 -3.25
CA ILE A 116 11.56 0.71 -3.37
C ILE A 116 11.56 0.26 -4.82
N TYR A 117 10.41 0.30 -5.46
CA TYR A 117 10.29 -0.18 -6.84
C TYR A 117 11.12 0.67 -7.81
N SER A 118 11.09 2.00 -7.65
CA SER A 118 11.88 2.86 -8.53
C SER A 118 13.38 2.60 -8.38
N SER A 119 13.82 2.35 -7.16
CA SER A 119 15.23 2.03 -6.90
C SER A 119 15.61 0.70 -7.55
N GLN A 120 14.75 -0.30 -7.45
CA GLN A 120 15.04 -1.61 -8.03
C GLN A 120 15.03 -1.60 -9.55
N GLN A 121 14.15 -0.80 -10.15
CA GLN A 121 13.97 -0.79 -11.60
C GLN A 121 14.71 0.37 -12.30
N GLY A 122 15.37 1.23 -11.54
CA GLY A 122 16.07 2.36 -12.11
C GLY A 122 15.15 3.39 -12.75
N LEU A 123 14.00 3.62 -12.16
CA LEU A 123 13.02 4.57 -12.69
C LEU A 123 13.17 5.92 -12.03
N ASP A 124 13.04 6.99 -12.83
CA ASP A 124 13.17 8.36 -12.33
C ASP A 124 11.89 8.88 -11.70
N ALA A 125 10.75 8.36 -12.10
CA ALA A 125 9.45 8.84 -11.61
C ALA A 125 8.42 7.73 -11.65
N LEU A 126 7.53 7.76 -10.67
CA LEU A 126 6.41 6.84 -10.55
C LEU A 126 5.19 7.62 -10.10
N ALA A 127 4.02 7.04 -10.32
CA ALA A 127 2.78 7.54 -9.76
C ALA A 127 2.29 6.61 -8.67
N VAL A 128 1.52 7.14 -7.75
CA VAL A 128 0.84 6.36 -6.71
C VAL A 128 -0.64 6.63 -6.84
N ARG A 129 -1.41 5.56 -6.89
CA ARG A 129 -2.87 5.64 -6.93
C ARG A 129 -3.46 4.97 -5.71
N LEU A 130 -4.38 5.64 -5.06
CA LEU A 130 -5.17 5.02 -4.01
C LEU A 130 -6.54 4.70 -4.57
N THR A 131 -6.92 3.45 -4.49
CA THR A 131 -8.22 2.98 -4.95
C THR A 131 -9.07 2.64 -3.75
N TYR A 132 -10.14 3.40 -3.55
CA TYR A 132 -11.05 3.16 -2.44
C TYR A 132 -12.29 2.42 -2.94
N TYR A 133 -12.64 1.37 -2.25
CA TYR A 133 -13.87 0.64 -2.51
C TYR A 133 -14.77 0.80 -1.30
N GLN A 134 -15.91 1.41 -1.50
CA GLN A 134 -16.85 1.66 -0.41
C GLN A 134 -17.63 0.38 -0.10
N VAL A 135 -17.65 0.03 1.18
CA VAL A 135 -18.41 -1.11 1.66
C VAL A 135 -19.47 -0.63 2.62
N ASP A 136 -20.54 -1.39 2.76
CA ASP A 136 -21.60 -1.08 3.69
C ASP A 136 -21.17 -1.42 5.11
N THR A 137 -21.67 -0.67 6.07
CA THR A 137 -21.42 -0.92 7.49
C THR A 137 -22.25 -2.08 8.03
#